data_f5375f82b256f9dffc51270300aac0eb
#
_entry.id   f5375f82b256f9dffc51270300aac0eb
#
_cell.length_a   1.000
_cell.length_b   1.000
_cell.length_c   1.000
_cell.angle_alpha   90.00
_cell.angle_beta   90.00
_cell.angle_gamma   90.00
#
_symmetry.space_group_name_H-M   'P 1'
#
loop_
_entity.id
_entity.type
_entity.pdbx_description
1 polymer ?
#
loop_
_entity_poly.entity_id
_entity_poly.type
_entity_poly.pdbx_seq_one_letter_code
_entity_poly.pdbx_strand_id
1 'polypeptide(L)'
;MITLNDYIGSHKDIPTKEEAEQAVILLQRVNALLVACGFKTTVASGWRPRAYNEAQRALWQATGGKEGANTAVNSKHITMQAIDLLDNSHQQIAKHLNENRQILAEHKLWMEHPASTKGRYTNWTHLQSVPPKSGSLVFYP
;
A
#
# COMPACT_ATOMS: atom_id res chain seq x y z
N MET A 1 10.54 -3.64 -11.83
CA MET A 1 10.10 -4.63 -10.83
C MET A 1 10.39 -4.07 -9.45
N ILE A 2 9.42 -4.11 -8.56
CA ILE A 2 9.58 -3.69 -7.16
C ILE A 2 10.25 -4.83 -6.40
N THR A 3 11.37 -4.52 -5.75
CA THR A 3 12.14 -5.50 -4.96
C THR A 3 11.74 -5.45 -3.49
N LEU A 4 12.16 -6.45 -2.72
CA LEU A 4 11.98 -6.45 -1.27
C LEU A 4 12.70 -5.25 -0.61
N ASN A 5 13.87 -4.88 -1.11
CA ASN A 5 14.59 -3.71 -0.61
C ASN A 5 13.83 -2.41 -0.86
N ASP A 6 13.21 -2.25 -2.04
CA ASP A 6 12.36 -1.10 -2.32
C ASP A 6 11.18 -1.03 -1.35
N TYR A 7 10.60 -2.18 -1.03
CA TYR A 7 9.44 -2.31 -0.15
C TYR A 7 9.78 -2.04 1.33
N ILE A 8 10.90 -2.55 1.82
CA ILE A 8 11.37 -2.30 3.19
C ILE A 8 11.84 -0.85 3.35
N GLY A 9 12.42 -0.28 2.31
CA GLY A 9 12.92 1.10 2.32
C GLY A 9 14.09 1.28 3.28
N SER A 10 14.06 2.39 4.02
CA SER A 10 15.14 2.76 4.95
C SER A 10 15.01 2.15 6.35
N HIS A 11 13.98 1.36 6.61
CA HIS A 11 13.80 0.72 7.92
C HIS A 11 14.90 -0.31 8.18
N LYS A 12 15.46 -0.26 9.40
CA LYS A 12 16.51 -1.18 9.85
C LYS A 12 15.98 -2.32 10.70
N ASP A 13 14.69 -2.32 10.99
CA ASP A 13 14.02 -3.39 11.70
C ASP A 13 14.09 -4.68 10.88
N ILE A 14 14.10 -5.82 11.58
CA ILE A 14 14.10 -7.13 10.94
C ILE A 14 12.69 -7.68 10.96
N PRO A 15 12.07 -7.95 9.80
CA PRO A 15 10.75 -8.55 9.76
C PRO A 15 10.78 -9.98 10.32
N THR A 16 9.66 -10.41 10.87
CA THR A 16 9.48 -11.80 11.25
C THR A 16 9.45 -12.70 10.01
N LYS A 17 9.62 -14.01 10.21
CA LYS A 17 9.49 -14.97 9.11
C LYS A 17 8.13 -14.87 8.41
N GLU A 18 7.06 -14.77 9.18
CA GLU A 18 5.69 -14.64 8.67
C GLU A 18 5.50 -13.35 7.88
N GLU A 19 6.02 -12.23 8.37
CA GLU A 19 6.00 -10.96 7.66
C GLU A 19 6.75 -11.04 6.33
N ALA A 20 7.94 -11.63 6.32
CA ALA A 20 8.74 -11.80 5.12
C ALA A 20 8.02 -12.69 4.07
N GLU A 21 7.34 -13.74 4.51
CA GLU A 21 6.52 -14.60 3.64
C GLU A 21 5.36 -13.81 3.02
N GLN A 22 4.70 -12.95 3.79
CA GLN A 22 3.63 -12.08 3.28
C GLN A 22 4.16 -11.06 2.26
N ALA A 23 5.33 -10.50 2.49
CA ALA A 23 5.97 -9.59 1.53
C ALA A 23 6.23 -10.26 0.18
N VAL A 24 6.71 -11.50 0.18
CA VAL A 24 6.95 -12.27 -1.05
C VAL A 24 5.64 -12.44 -1.84
N ILE A 25 4.57 -12.83 -1.17
CA ILE A 25 3.25 -13.00 -1.79
C ILE A 25 2.76 -11.67 -2.38
N LEU A 26 2.81 -10.59 -1.60
CA LEU A 26 2.37 -9.27 -2.02
C LEU A 26 3.15 -8.79 -3.25
N LEU A 27 4.48 -8.85 -3.21
CA LEU A 27 5.33 -8.35 -4.31
C LEU A 27 5.20 -9.18 -5.58
N GLN A 28 5.03 -10.49 -5.48
CA GLN A 28 4.75 -11.34 -6.65
C GLN A 28 3.45 -10.90 -7.34
N ARG A 29 2.39 -10.70 -6.58
CA ARG A 29 1.08 -10.28 -7.11
C ARG A 29 1.12 -8.87 -7.71
N VAL A 30 1.73 -7.93 -7.00
CA VAL A 30 1.85 -6.54 -7.46
C VAL A 30 2.69 -6.44 -8.72
N ASN A 31 3.85 -7.08 -8.76
CA ASN A 31 4.70 -7.06 -9.95
C ASN A 31 4.01 -7.71 -11.15
N ALA A 32 3.30 -8.82 -10.96
CA ALA A 32 2.53 -9.45 -12.04
C ALA A 32 1.42 -8.53 -12.56
N LEU A 33 0.71 -7.84 -11.68
CA LEU A 33 -0.31 -6.86 -12.06
C LEU A 33 0.28 -5.70 -12.86
N LEU A 34 1.40 -5.13 -12.39
CA LEU A 34 2.06 -4.02 -13.08
C LEU A 34 2.52 -4.40 -14.48
N VAL A 35 3.08 -5.60 -14.65
CA VAL A 35 3.47 -6.13 -15.96
C VAL A 35 2.25 -6.30 -16.86
N ALA A 36 1.19 -6.90 -16.35
CA ALA A 36 -0.05 -7.13 -17.12
C ALA A 36 -0.68 -5.82 -17.61
N CYS A 37 -0.62 -4.76 -16.79
CA CYS A 37 -1.17 -3.44 -17.15
C CYS A 37 -0.20 -2.54 -17.90
N GLY A 38 1.08 -2.90 -17.99
CA GLY A 38 2.11 -2.06 -18.60
C GLY A 38 2.49 -0.83 -17.79
N PHE A 39 2.22 -0.82 -16.47
CA PHE A 39 2.60 0.29 -15.60
C PHE A 39 4.01 0.13 -15.03
N LYS A 40 4.71 1.26 -14.93
CA LYS A 40 5.98 1.38 -14.22
C LYS A 40 5.81 2.40 -13.11
N THR A 41 6.16 2.03 -11.90
CA THR A 41 6.06 2.91 -10.74
C THR A 41 7.05 2.50 -9.65
N THR A 42 7.11 3.28 -8.60
CA THR A 42 7.95 3.07 -7.43
C THR A 42 7.10 2.99 -6.17
N VAL A 43 7.71 2.58 -5.07
CA VAL A 43 7.04 2.49 -3.77
C VAL A 43 6.94 3.89 -3.15
N ALA A 44 5.71 4.33 -2.86
CA ALA A 44 5.46 5.52 -2.06
C ALA A 44 5.51 5.19 -0.56
N SER A 45 4.91 4.05 -0.16
CA SER A 45 5.00 3.52 1.20
C SER A 45 4.93 1.99 1.15
N GLY A 46 5.94 1.34 1.69
CA GLY A 46 5.99 -0.11 1.82
C GLY A 46 5.72 -0.58 3.24
N TRP A 47 6.63 -1.37 3.79
CA TRP A 47 6.54 -1.84 5.16
C TRP A 47 6.62 -0.68 6.15
N ARG A 48 5.75 -0.75 7.16
CA ARG A 48 5.80 0.15 8.34
C ARG A 48 5.93 -0.71 9.58
N PRO A 49 7.14 -0.86 10.14
CA PRO A 49 7.30 -1.53 11.42
C PRO A 49 6.35 -0.94 12.48
N ARG A 50 5.82 -1.76 13.37
CA ARG A 50 4.80 -1.32 14.35
C ARG A 50 5.25 -0.09 15.14
N ALA A 51 6.48 -0.06 15.62
CA ALA A 51 7.01 1.06 16.38
C ALA A 51 7.04 2.36 15.55
N TYR A 52 7.40 2.28 14.27
CA TYR A 52 7.36 3.41 13.34
C TYR A 52 5.92 3.90 13.13
N ASN A 53 4.99 2.97 12.90
CA ASN A 53 3.58 3.30 12.70
C ASN A 53 2.99 4.01 13.93
N GLU A 54 3.29 3.52 15.13
CA GLU A 54 2.85 4.13 16.41
C GLU A 54 3.45 5.52 16.61
N ALA A 55 4.74 5.69 16.30
CA ALA A 55 5.42 6.99 16.41
C ALA A 55 4.81 8.03 15.45
N GLN A 56 4.47 7.66 14.22
CA GLN A 56 3.81 8.53 13.25
C GLN A 56 2.42 8.98 13.73
N ARG A 57 1.64 8.07 14.30
CA ARG A 57 0.32 8.39 14.87
C ARG A 57 0.44 9.33 16.08
N ALA A 58 1.37 9.04 16.98
CA ALA A 58 1.60 9.87 18.17
C ALA A 58 2.00 11.31 17.76
N LEU A 59 2.87 11.46 16.77
CA LEU A 59 3.28 12.76 16.27
C LEU A 59 2.12 13.50 15.60
N TRP A 60 1.31 12.83 14.82
CA TRP A 60 0.10 13.40 14.22
C TRP A 60 -0.85 13.94 15.30
N GLN A 61 -1.13 13.16 16.33
CA GLN A 61 -2.00 13.56 17.44
C GLN A 61 -1.41 14.73 18.23
N ALA A 62 -0.11 14.69 18.54
CA ALA A 62 0.57 15.73 19.32
C ALA A 62 0.66 17.08 18.58
N THR A 63 0.69 17.07 17.26
CA THR A 63 0.86 18.29 16.43
C THR A 63 -0.45 18.78 15.80
N GLY A 64 -1.59 18.18 16.12
CA GLY A 64 -2.86 18.53 15.50
C GLY A 64 -2.88 18.28 13.99
N GLY A 65 -2.17 17.28 13.53
CA GLY A 65 -2.11 16.88 12.13
C GLY A 65 -1.04 17.61 11.29
N LYS A 66 -0.16 18.37 11.91
CA LYS A 66 0.90 19.10 11.20
C LYS A 66 2.09 18.23 10.82
N GLU A 67 2.42 17.24 11.65
CA GLU A 67 3.53 16.32 11.47
C GLU A 67 3.08 14.88 11.69
N GLY A 68 3.86 13.92 11.19
CA GLY A 68 3.53 12.51 11.28
C GLY A 68 2.45 12.08 10.29
N ALA A 69 1.75 11.00 10.59
CA ALA A 69 0.69 10.48 9.75
C ALA A 69 -0.45 9.87 10.57
N ASN A 70 -1.69 10.10 10.14
CA ASN A 70 -2.88 9.49 10.73
C ASN A 70 -3.06 8.05 10.21
N THR A 71 -2.15 7.16 10.61
CA THR A 71 -2.15 5.77 10.19
C THR A 71 -3.11 4.93 11.04
N ALA A 72 -3.63 3.85 10.45
CA ALA A 72 -4.44 2.88 11.20
C ALA A 72 -3.59 2.12 12.23
N VAL A 73 -4.18 1.79 13.37
CA VAL A 73 -3.51 1.02 14.46
C VAL A 73 -3.08 -0.36 13.95
N ASN A 74 -3.95 -1.01 13.18
CA ASN A 74 -3.72 -2.34 12.60
C ASN A 74 -3.60 -2.25 11.08
N SER A 75 -2.77 -1.33 10.60
CA SER A 75 -2.51 -1.17 9.17
C SER A 75 -1.90 -2.45 8.57
N LYS A 76 -2.33 -2.82 7.38
CA LYS A 76 -1.78 -3.95 6.63
C LYS A 76 -0.33 -3.72 6.18
N HIS A 77 0.16 -2.48 6.21
CA HIS A 77 1.57 -2.17 6.04
C HIS A 77 2.45 -2.74 7.16
N ILE A 78 1.91 -2.87 8.38
CA ILE A 78 2.64 -3.45 9.52
C ILE A 78 2.94 -4.93 9.28
N THR A 79 1.99 -5.67 8.73
CA THR A 79 2.07 -7.12 8.50
C THR A 79 2.62 -7.50 7.13
N MET A 80 3.18 -6.53 6.39
CA MET A 80 3.69 -6.71 5.03
C MET A 80 2.65 -7.20 4.03
N GLN A 81 1.41 -6.82 4.22
CA GLN A 81 0.28 -7.22 3.37
C GLN A 81 -0.28 -6.06 2.55
N ALA A 82 0.30 -4.88 2.62
CA ALA A 82 -0.09 -3.72 1.83
C ALA A 82 1.11 -2.93 1.33
N ILE A 83 0.90 -2.26 0.19
CA ILE A 83 1.86 -1.37 -0.45
C ILE A 83 1.12 -0.17 -1.04
N ASP A 84 1.72 1.01 -0.90
CA ASP A 84 1.31 2.20 -1.63
C ASP A 84 2.28 2.43 -2.78
N LEU A 85 1.78 2.42 -4.00
CA LEU A 85 2.53 2.73 -5.20
C LEU A 85 2.38 4.20 -5.56
N LEU A 86 3.43 4.86 -5.95
CA LEU A 86 3.36 6.24 -6.42
C LEU A 86 2.48 6.31 -7.68
N ASP A 87 1.50 7.19 -7.67
CA ASP A 87 0.63 7.44 -8.82
C ASP A 87 0.80 8.87 -9.30
N ASN A 88 0.38 9.15 -10.53
CA ASN A 88 0.50 10.49 -11.09
C ASN A 88 -0.65 11.41 -10.65
N SER A 89 -0.59 12.67 -11.07
CA SER A 89 -1.60 13.69 -10.73
C SER A 89 -3.02 13.34 -11.20
N HIS A 90 -3.14 12.46 -12.19
CA HIS A 90 -4.42 11.97 -12.72
C HIS A 90 -4.87 10.65 -12.11
N GLN A 91 -4.12 10.08 -11.17
CA GLN A 91 -4.37 8.76 -10.58
C GLN A 91 -4.50 7.66 -11.64
N GLN A 92 -3.61 7.64 -12.59
CA GLN A 92 -3.67 6.75 -13.75
C GLN A 92 -3.79 5.27 -13.37
N ILE A 93 -2.99 4.81 -12.42
CA ILE A 93 -3.00 3.41 -11.98
C ILE A 93 -4.30 3.10 -11.23
N ALA A 94 -4.63 3.87 -10.21
CA ALA A 94 -5.81 3.64 -9.38
C ALA A 94 -7.12 3.69 -10.18
N LYS A 95 -7.26 4.66 -11.07
CA LYS A 95 -8.46 4.78 -11.90
C LYS A 95 -8.56 3.64 -12.91
N HIS A 96 -7.47 3.25 -13.55
CA HIS A 96 -7.46 2.12 -14.46
C HIS A 96 -7.93 0.83 -13.77
N LEU A 97 -7.40 0.55 -12.58
CA LEU A 97 -7.78 -0.63 -11.81
C LEU A 97 -9.22 -0.55 -11.31
N ASN A 98 -9.70 0.64 -10.93
CA ASN A 98 -11.08 0.82 -10.52
C ASN A 98 -12.08 0.58 -11.65
N GLU A 99 -11.72 0.96 -12.87
CA GLU A 99 -12.53 0.72 -14.08
C GLU A 99 -12.42 -0.73 -14.59
N ASN A 100 -11.37 -1.45 -14.20
CA ASN A 100 -11.07 -2.82 -14.63
C ASN A 100 -10.85 -3.75 -13.43
N ARG A 101 -11.82 -3.84 -12.54
CA ARG A 101 -11.69 -4.52 -11.24
C ARG A 101 -11.39 -6.02 -11.35
N GLN A 102 -11.74 -6.65 -12.47
CA GLN A 102 -11.40 -8.05 -12.72
C GLN A 102 -9.88 -8.30 -12.70
N ILE A 103 -9.07 -7.29 -13.03
CA ILE A 103 -7.59 -7.38 -12.95
C ILE A 103 -7.15 -7.57 -11.50
N LEU A 104 -7.77 -6.87 -10.56
CA LEU A 104 -7.52 -7.06 -9.12
C LEU A 104 -7.87 -8.49 -8.69
N ALA A 105 -9.03 -8.99 -9.09
CA ALA A 105 -9.46 -10.35 -8.75
C ALA A 105 -8.51 -11.42 -9.31
N GLU A 106 -8.08 -11.27 -10.56
CA GLU A 106 -7.14 -12.19 -11.22
C GLU A 106 -5.79 -12.25 -10.51
N HIS A 107 -5.34 -11.12 -9.95
CA HIS A 107 -4.07 -11.04 -9.22
C HIS A 107 -4.21 -11.20 -7.71
N LYS A 108 -5.42 -11.48 -7.22
CA LYS A 108 -5.72 -11.65 -5.77
C LYS A 108 -5.25 -10.47 -4.95
N LEU A 109 -5.60 -9.27 -5.42
CA LEU A 109 -5.32 -7.99 -4.77
C LEU A 109 -6.62 -7.23 -4.54
N TRP A 110 -6.61 -6.41 -3.51
CA TRP A 110 -7.68 -5.47 -3.14
C TRP A 110 -7.10 -4.07 -3.13
N MET A 111 -7.89 -3.08 -3.48
CA MET A 111 -7.43 -1.69 -3.64
C MET A 111 -8.33 -0.73 -2.87
N GLU A 112 -7.74 0.25 -2.19
CA GLU A 112 -8.52 1.40 -1.70
C GLU A 112 -9.04 2.23 -2.88
N HIS A 113 -10.27 2.72 -2.74
CA HIS A 113 -10.92 3.54 -3.76
C HIS A 113 -10.05 4.79 -4.08
N PRO A 114 -9.91 5.18 -5.37
CA PRO A 114 -9.09 6.34 -5.75
C PRO A 114 -9.41 7.64 -5.00
N ALA A 115 -10.65 7.82 -4.55
CA ALA A 115 -11.04 8.99 -3.76
C ALA A 115 -10.32 9.06 -2.40
N SER A 116 -9.87 7.92 -1.86
CA SER A 116 -9.18 7.81 -0.56
C SER A 116 -7.67 7.92 -0.66
N THR A 117 -7.11 7.90 -1.88
CA THR A 117 -5.66 7.85 -2.12
C THR A 117 -5.14 9.09 -2.82
N LYS A 118 -5.78 10.22 -2.58
CA LYS A 118 -5.33 11.55 -2.99
C LYS A 118 -4.61 12.23 -1.85
N GLY A 119 -3.36 12.62 -2.09
CA GLY A 119 -2.60 13.43 -1.17
C GLY A 119 -2.55 14.89 -1.59
N ARG A 120 -2.04 15.75 -0.69
CA ARG A 120 -1.86 17.17 -0.97
C ARG A 120 -0.81 17.40 -2.07
N TYR A 121 0.26 16.60 -2.08
CA TYR A 121 1.39 16.74 -2.99
C TYR A 121 1.56 15.57 -3.93
N THR A 122 1.13 14.38 -3.51
CA THR A 122 1.25 13.13 -4.27
C THR A 122 -0.01 12.30 -4.14
N ASN A 123 -0.29 11.53 -5.17
CA ASN A 123 -1.32 10.49 -5.14
C ASN A 123 -0.64 9.13 -5.09
N TRP A 124 -1.36 8.14 -4.59
CA TRP A 124 -0.85 6.77 -4.53
C TRP A 124 -1.96 5.78 -4.88
N THR A 125 -1.55 4.56 -5.17
CA THR A 125 -2.45 3.42 -5.32
C THR A 125 -2.16 2.45 -4.19
N HIS A 126 -3.13 2.25 -3.30
CA HIS A 126 -3.02 1.31 -2.19
C HIS A 126 -3.50 -0.06 -2.63
N LEU A 127 -2.61 -1.05 -2.58
CA LEU A 127 -2.90 -2.45 -2.86
C LEU A 127 -2.60 -3.32 -1.65
N GLN A 128 -3.46 -4.31 -1.40
CA GLN A 128 -3.22 -5.28 -0.34
C GLN A 128 -3.52 -6.71 -0.80
N SER A 129 -2.80 -7.66 -0.22
CA SER A 129 -2.87 -9.08 -0.57
C SER A 129 -3.92 -9.86 0.23
N VAL A 130 -4.64 -9.18 1.11
CA VAL A 130 -5.73 -9.74 1.93
C VAL A 130 -6.98 -8.89 1.75
N PRO A 131 -8.18 -9.52 1.83
CA PRO A 131 -9.42 -8.77 1.66
C PRO A 131 -9.66 -7.78 2.81
N PRO A 132 -10.33 -6.64 2.54
CA PRO A 132 -10.87 -5.78 3.59
C PRO A 132 -12.04 -6.46 4.28
N LYS A 133 -12.53 -5.87 5.39
CA LYS A 133 -13.70 -6.41 6.12
C LYS A 133 -14.92 -6.54 5.22
N SER A 134 -15.15 -5.62 4.31
CA SER A 134 -16.26 -5.64 3.36
C SER A 134 -16.15 -6.78 2.32
N GLY A 135 -14.95 -7.28 2.07
CA GLY A 135 -14.67 -8.22 0.99
C GLY A 135 -14.67 -7.61 -0.41
N SER A 136 -14.98 -6.32 -0.56
CA SER A 136 -15.03 -5.64 -1.85
C SER A 136 -13.66 -5.46 -2.46
N LEU A 137 -13.52 -5.72 -3.77
CA LEU A 137 -12.24 -5.56 -4.49
C LEU A 137 -11.70 -4.13 -4.41
N VAL A 138 -12.59 -3.15 -4.48
CA VAL A 138 -12.28 -1.74 -4.26
C VAL A 138 -13.08 -1.29 -3.04
N PHE A 139 -12.40 -0.70 -2.05
CA PHE A 139 -13.00 -0.41 -0.76
C PHE A 139 -12.62 0.99 -0.27
N TYR A 140 -13.44 1.51 0.63
CA TYR A 140 -13.10 2.71 1.42
C TYR A 140 -12.54 2.26 2.77
N PRO A 141 -11.44 2.87 3.24
CA PRO A 141 -10.82 2.52 4.51
C PRO A 141 -11.68 2.88 5.73
#